data_fca52de39ed1898813d5c233fbce52d2
#
_entry.id   fca52de39ed1898813d5c233fbce52d2
#
_cell.length_a   1.000
_cell.length_b   1.000
_cell.length_c   1.000
_cell.angle_alpha   90.00
_cell.angle_beta   90.00
_cell.angle_gamma   90.00
#
_symmetry.space_group_name_H-M   'P 1'
#
loop_
_entity.id
_entity.type
_entity.pdbx_description
1 polymer ?
#
loop_
_entity_poly.entity_id
_entity_poly.type
_entity_poly.pdbx_seq_one_letter_code
_entity_poly.pdbx_strand_id
1 'polypeptide(L)'
;MELINGDCLNELKKIKDKSIDFVYLDLPFGQTACHWDVKLDLKALWIELKRIAKNDRTPFFFSCTTKFGFELFNNSPKGYFRWDLVWEKNRAAGFLNAYKLPMRKHEMVYCFAKKSPEYDVSSHKYHYENNPRPRKTEVYKKESNKKIKAKIYEDPLPTSVLPPQEDHELVY
;
A
#
# COMPACT_ATOMS: atom_id res chain seq x y z
N MET A 1 -13.29 14.84 -12.67
CA MET A 1 -12.46 14.83 -11.44
C MET A 1 -12.98 15.94 -10.56
N GLU A 2 -13.23 15.66 -9.30
CA GLU A 2 -13.67 16.64 -8.29
C GLU A 2 -12.52 16.89 -7.32
N LEU A 3 -12.25 18.16 -6.99
CA LEU A 3 -11.24 18.57 -6.02
C LEU A 3 -11.94 19.28 -4.87
N ILE A 4 -11.76 18.79 -3.66
CA ILE A 4 -12.41 19.32 -2.46
C ILE A 4 -11.32 19.85 -1.53
N ASN A 5 -11.41 21.12 -1.17
CA ASN A 5 -10.55 21.76 -0.17
C ASN A 5 -11.33 21.87 1.14
N GLY A 6 -10.93 21.10 2.16
CA GLY A 6 -11.62 21.10 3.44
C GLY A 6 -11.01 20.13 4.44
N ASP A 7 -11.53 20.11 5.64
CA ASP A 7 -11.17 19.11 6.65
C ASP A 7 -11.67 17.73 6.21
N CYS A 8 -10.75 16.76 6.11
CA CYS A 8 -11.05 15.46 5.52
C CYS A 8 -12.12 14.68 6.29
N LEU A 9 -12.18 14.76 7.62
CA LEU A 9 -13.20 14.07 8.41
C LEU A 9 -14.59 14.68 8.19
N ASN A 10 -14.68 15.98 7.96
CA ASN A 10 -15.94 16.65 7.65
C ASN A 10 -16.37 16.34 6.21
N GLU A 11 -15.44 16.34 5.26
CA GLU A 11 -15.74 16.04 3.86
C GLU A 11 -16.11 14.57 3.66
N LEU A 12 -15.44 13.64 4.34
CA LEU A 12 -15.79 12.22 4.30
C LEU A 12 -17.26 11.96 4.67
N LYS A 13 -17.81 12.70 5.64
CA LYS A 13 -19.23 12.57 6.06
C LYS A 13 -20.22 12.85 4.95
N LYS A 14 -19.84 13.65 3.95
CA LYS A 14 -20.69 14.00 2.79
C LYS A 14 -20.70 12.91 1.72
N ILE A 15 -19.70 11.99 1.75
CA ILE A 15 -19.61 10.90 0.79
C ILE A 15 -20.69 9.84 1.11
N LYS A 16 -21.36 9.40 0.07
CA LYS A 16 -22.42 8.37 0.17
C LYS A 16 -21.87 7.07 0.71
N ASP A 17 -22.65 6.39 1.56
CA ASP A 17 -22.33 5.06 2.07
C ASP A 17 -22.12 4.07 0.93
N LYS A 18 -21.15 3.17 1.10
CA LYS A 18 -20.86 2.05 0.17
C LYS A 18 -20.69 2.47 -1.28
N SER A 19 -20.03 3.60 -1.52
CA SER A 19 -19.88 4.18 -2.85
C SER A 19 -18.43 4.17 -3.40
N ILE A 20 -17.43 3.92 -2.56
CA ILE A 20 -16.02 4.05 -2.92
C ILE A 20 -15.38 2.68 -3.12
N ASP A 21 -14.78 2.47 -4.27
CA ASP A 21 -14.11 1.22 -4.64
C ASP A 21 -12.65 1.17 -4.19
N PHE A 22 -11.99 2.31 -4.01
CA PHE A 22 -10.56 2.43 -3.70
C PHE A 22 -10.30 3.72 -2.93
N VAL A 23 -9.43 3.67 -1.92
CA VAL A 23 -8.99 4.86 -1.17
C VAL A 23 -7.47 4.87 -1.06
N TYR A 24 -6.86 6.00 -1.41
CA TYR A 24 -5.44 6.27 -1.14
C TYR A 24 -5.33 7.47 -0.20
N LEU A 25 -4.51 7.35 0.83
CA LEU A 25 -4.37 8.34 1.89
C LEU A 25 -2.90 8.68 2.11
N ASP A 26 -2.60 9.98 2.00
CA ASP A 26 -1.34 10.58 2.40
C ASP A 26 -1.63 11.58 3.51
N LEU A 27 -1.69 11.06 4.75
CA LEU A 27 -2.11 11.82 5.92
C LEU A 27 -0.95 12.64 6.52
N PRO A 28 -1.21 13.73 7.23
CA PRO A 28 -0.20 14.37 8.04
C PRO A 28 0.25 13.42 9.17
N PHE A 29 1.58 13.23 9.31
CA PHE A 29 2.13 12.25 10.25
C PHE A 29 2.32 12.79 11.68
N GLY A 30 2.22 14.10 11.87
CA GLY A 30 2.52 14.78 13.15
C GLY A 30 3.99 14.61 13.55
N GLN A 31 4.91 14.61 12.60
CA GLN A 31 6.34 14.36 12.81
C GLN A 31 7.23 15.52 12.39
N THR A 32 6.65 16.60 11.91
CA THR A 32 7.36 17.82 11.51
C THR A 32 6.90 19.02 12.34
N ALA A 33 7.65 20.13 12.28
CA ALA A 33 7.27 21.38 12.92
C ALA A 33 6.31 22.21 12.05
N CYS A 34 5.83 21.69 10.94
CA CYS A 34 4.90 22.37 10.04
C CYS A 34 3.52 22.50 10.69
N HIS A 35 2.91 23.66 10.62
CA HIS A 35 1.60 23.93 11.23
C HIS A 35 0.46 23.06 10.68
N TRP A 36 0.60 22.56 9.45
CA TRP A 36 -0.37 21.67 8.81
C TRP A 36 -0.17 20.18 9.17
N ASP A 37 0.98 19.82 9.77
CA ASP A 37 1.29 18.42 10.12
C ASP A 37 0.65 18.04 11.47
N VAL A 38 -0.66 18.16 11.55
CA VAL A 38 -1.46 17.90 12.75
C VAL A 38 -2.01 16.49 12.71
N LYS A 39 -1.82 15.73 13.79
CA LYS A 39 -2.35 14.36 13.90
C LYS A 39 -3.87 14.33 13.76
N LEU A 40 -4.32 13.46 12.86
CA LEU A 40 -5.73 13.17 12.65
C LEU A 40 -6.24 12.14 13.68
N ASP A 41 -7.52 12.23 14.05
CA ASP A 41 -8.19 11.17 14.79
C ASP A 41 -8.39 9.93 13.90
N LEU A 42 -7.46 8.97 14.02
CA LEU A 42 -7.48 7.75 13.21
C LEU A 42 -8.70 6.86 13.51
N LYS A 43 -9.27 6.92 14.72
CA LYS A 43 -10.48 6.14 15.05
C LYS A 43 -11.69 6.70 14.33
N ALA A 44 -11.85 8.02 14.34
CA ALA A 44 -12.89 8.70 13.58
C ALA A 44 -12.74 8.45 12.07
N LEU A 45 -11.50 8.53 11.56
CA LEU A 45 -11.19 8.21 10.17
C LEU A 45 -11.63 6.79 9.80
N TRP A 46 -11.31 5.76 10.60
CA TRP A 46 -11.68 4.38 10.32
C TRP A 46 -13.19 4.15 10.34
N ILE A 47 -13.94 4.91 11.12
CA ILE A 47 -15.41 4.85 11.10
C ILE A 47 -15.91 5.25 9.71
N GLU A 48 -15.46 6.39 9.21
CA GLU A 48 -15.87 6.92 7.90
C GLU A 48 -15.38 6.05 6.74
N LEU A 49 -14.11 5.62 6.75
CA LEU A 49 -13.58 4.74 5.72
C LEU A 49 -14.39 3.45 5.58
N LYS A 50 -14.76 2.83 6.70
CA LYS A 50 -15.63 1.63 6.66
C LYS A 50 -17.02 1.91 6.14
N ARG A 51 -17.58 3.10 6.42
CA ARG A 51 -18.90 3.51 5.96
C ARG A 51 -18.95 3.70 4.46
N ILE A 52 -17.97 4.41 3.89
CA ILE A 52 -17.91 4.75 2.46
C ILE A 52 -17.45 3.58 1.59
N ALA A 53 -16.74 2.61 2.15
CA ALA A 53 -16.24 1.44 1.44
C ALA A 53 -17.38 0.67 0.77
N LYS A 54 -17.30 0.46 -0.54
CA LYS A 54 -18.34 -0.20 -1.33
C LYS A 54 -18.62 -1.63 -0.88
N ASN A 55 -17.57 -2.35 -0.49
CA ASN A 55 -17.66 -3.71 -0.01
C ASN A 55 -16.47 -4.11 0.88
N ASP A 56 -16.47 -5.34 1.39
CA ASP A 56 -15.41 -5.88 2.26
C ASP A 56 -14.03 -5.97 1.60
N ARG A 57 -13.93 -5.87 0.26
CA ARG A 57 -12.68 -5.95 -0.50
C ARG A 57 -12.13 -4.59 -0.90
N THR A 58 -12.85 -3.50 -0.63
CA THR A 58 -12.38 -2.13 -0.90
C THR A 58 -11.05 -1.89 -0.18
N PRO A 59 -9.95 -1.64 -0.90
CA PRO A 59 -8.65 -1.39 -0.29
C PRO A 59 -8.49 0.06 0.16
N PHE A 60 -7.79 0.22 1.26
CA PHE A 60 -7.32 1.49 1.80
C PHE A 60 -5.81 1.47 1.81
N PHE A 61 -5.19 2.29 0.99
CA PHE A 61 -3.74 2.45 0.95
C PHE A 61 -3.33 3.70 1.72
N PHE A 62 -2.27 3.57 2.52
CA PHE A 62 -1.71 4.67 3.30
C PHE A 62 -0.23 4.81 3.00
N SER A 63 0.18 5.98 2.48
CA SER A 63 1.60 6.37 2.52
C SER A 63 1.98 6.69 3.96
N CYS A 64 3.11 6.24 4.42
CA CYS A 64 3.53 6.53 5.78
C CYS A 64 5.04 6.34 6.00
N THR A 65 5.53 6.99 7.05
CA THR A 65 6.80 6.60 7.67
C THR A 65 6.58 5.33 8.48
N THR A 66 7.63 4.55 8.73
CA THR A 66 7.55 3.37 9.61
C THR A 66 6.96 3.72 10.99
N LYS A 67 7.32 4.87 11.56
CA LYS A 67 6.81 5.32 12.86
C LYS A 67 5.30 5.56 12.82
N PHE A 68 4.80 6.27 11.80
CA PHE A 68 3.36 6.50 11.63
C PHE A 68 2.63 5.20 11.29
N GLY A 69 3.28 4.28 10.58
CA GLY A 69 2.75 2.96 10.29
C GLY A 69 2.36 2.16 11.53
N PHE A 70 3.15 2.23 12.62
CA PHE A 70 2.77 1.63 13.90
C PHE A 70 1.49 2.27 14.48
N GLU A 71 1.32 3.58 14.34
CA GLU A 71 0.10 4.27 14.78
C GLU A 71 -1.11 3.81 13.96
N LEU A 72 -0.95 3.68 12.63
CA LEU A 72 -2.00 3.14 11.74
C LEU A 72 -2.39 1.72 12.14
N PHE A 73 -1.41 0.86 12.39
CA PHE A 73 -1.65 -0.51 12.83
C PHE A 73 -2.47 -0.59 14.11
N ASN A 74 -2.04 0.17 15.14
CA ASN A 74 -2.68 0.15 16.46
C ASN A 74 -4.11 0.71 16.44
N ASN A 75 -4.44 1.57 15.48
CA ASN A 75 -5.76 2.17 15.33
C ASN A 75 -6.61 1.51 14.25
N SER A 76 -6.03 0.62 13.44
CA SER A 76 -6.78 -0.07 12.38
C SER A 76 -7.73 -1.13 12.97
N PRO A 77 -8.84 -1.45 12.29
CA PRO A 77 -9.69 -2.56 12.69
C PRO A 77 -8.90 -3.87 12.67
N LYS A 78 -9.12 -4.72 13.68
CA LYS A 78 -8.43 -6.00 13.81
C LYS A 78 -8.53 -6.84 12.55
N GLY A 79 -7.40 -7.31 12.04
CA GLY A 79 -7.33 -8.18 10.86
C GLY A 79 -7.54 -7.47 9.51
N TYR A 80 -7.49 -6.12 9.46
CA TYR A 80 -7.62 -5.38 8.21
C TYR A 80 -6.30 -5.27 7.44
N PHE A 81 -5.14 -5.28 8.11
CA PHE A 81 -3.86 -5.24 7.40
C PHE A 81 -3.72 -6.42 6.43
N ARG A 82 -3.28 -6.16 5.20
CA ARG A 82 -3.11 -7.15 4.13
C ARG A 82 -1.66 -7.34 3.75
N TRP A 83 -1.02 -6.27 3.28
CA TRP A 83 0.39 -6.25 2.88
C TRP A 83 0.94 -4.84 2.92
N ASP A 84 2.23 -4.72 2.72
CA ASP A 84 2.96 -3.48 2.60
C ASP A 84 3.76 -3.45 1.30
N LEU A 85 4.03 -2.22 0.85
CA LEU A 85 4.94 -1.94 -0.24
C LEU A 85 5.99 -0.94 0.25
N VAL A 86 7.18 -1.02 -0.32
CA VAL A 86 8.25 -0.04 -0.13
C VAL A 86 8.32 0.82 -1.38
N TRP A 87 8.00 2.09 -1.25
CA TRP A 87 8.17 3.04 -2.34
C TRP A 87 9.55 3.67 -2.24
N GLU A 88 10.44 3.36 -3.18
CA GLU A 88 11.75 3.99 -3.29
C GLU A 88 11.60 5.38 -3.93
N LYS A 89 12.20 6.38 -3.29
CA LYS A 89 12.17 7.78 -3.76
C LYS A 89 13.40 8.08 -4.62
N ASN A 90 13.27 8.96 -5.59
CA ASN A 90 14.39 9.43 -6.41
C ASN A 90 15.46 10.11 -5.55
N ARG A 91 15.04 10.90 -4.55
CA ARG A 91 15.94 11.65 -3.66
C ARG A 91 15.74 11.23 -2.20
N ALA A 92 16.86 11.11 -1.48
CA ALA A 92 16.85 10.87 -0.05
C ALA A 92 16.47 12.14 0.72
N ALA A 93 15.74 11.98 1.81
CA ALA A 93 15.36 13.05 2.74
C ALA A 93 16.17 12.94 4.05
N GLY A 94 16.24 14.05 4.83
CA GLY A 94 16.88 14.08 6.14
C GLY A 94 18.36 14.43 6.11
N PHE A 95 18.83 15.16 5.10
CA PHE A 95 20.25 15.55 4.92
C PHE A 95 20.84 16.29 6.12
N LEU A 96 20.07 17.07 6.87
CA LEU A 96 20.54 17.78 8.07
C LEU A 96 21.05 16.85 9.17
N ASN A 97 20.63 15.59 9.15
CA ASN A 97 21.03 14.57 10.13
C ASN A 97 21.87 13.44 9.50
N ALA A 98 22.36 13.62 8.28
CA ALA A 98 23.06 12.57 7.53
C ALA A 98 24.33 12.04 8.22
N TYR A 99 24.94 12.83 9.11
CA TYR A 99 26.09 12.45 9.92
C TYR A 99 25.74 11.70 11.23
N LYS A 100 24.43 11.65 11.60
CA LYS A 100 23.95 10.95 12.81
C LYS A 100 23.16 9.71 12.50
N LEU A 101 22.48 9.69 11.36
CA LEU A 101 21.60 8.58 10.95
C LEU A 101 21.49 8.50 9.43
N PRO A 102 21.17 7.33 8.88
CA PRO A 102 20.96 7.17 7.45
C PRO A 102 19.84 8.06 6.93
N MET A 103 20.07 8.66 5.76
CA MET A 103 19.04 9.40 5.04
C MET A 103 17.95 8.44 4.57
N ARG A 104 16.70 8.87 4.65
CA ARG A 104 15.55 8.08 4.23
C ARG A 104 15.34 8.21 2.71
N LYS A 105 15.42 7.09 2.00
CA LYS A 105 15.18 7.01 0.56
C LYS A 105 13.91 6.24 0.19
N HIS A 106 13.06 5.92 1.15
CA HIS A 106 11.81 5.18 0.91
C HIS A 106 10.69 5.64 1.82
N GLU A 107 9.49 5.34 1.40
CA GLU A 107 8.28 5.39 2.21
C GLU A 107 7.59 4.04 2.18
N MET A 108 6.80 3.76 3.21
CA MET A 108 5.96 2.58 3.27
C MET A 108 4.59 2.90 2.69
N VAL A 109 4.00 1.95 1.99
CA VAL A 109 2.59 2.03 1.57
C VAL A 109 1.88 0.81 2.12
N TYR A 110 1.02 1.00 3.10
CA TYR A 110 0.29 -0.08 3.75
C TYR A 110 -1.10 -0.26 3.15
N CYS A 111 -1.45 -1.50 2.83
CA CYS A 111 -2.76 -1.87 2.35
C CYS A 111 -3.59 -2.50 3.47
N PHE A 112 -4.76 -1.94 3.70
CA PHE A 112 -5.77 -2.46 4.61
C PHE A 112 -7.06 -2.76 3.86
N ALA A 113 -7.74 -3.84 4.22
CA ALA A 113 -9.08 -4.18 3.79
C ALA A 113 -9.68 -5.24 4.71
N LYS A 114 -11.00 -5.35 4.81
CA LYS A 114 -11.65 -6.38 5.63
C LYS A 114 -11.43 -7.79 5.06
N LYS A 115 -11.48 -7.94 3.73
CA LYS A 115 -11.11 -9.15 2.98
C LYS A 115 -10.02 -8.81 1.98
N SER A 116 -9.29 -9.81 1.48
CA SER A 116 -8.28 -9.57 0.45
C SER A 116 -8.89 -8.83 -0.74
N PRO A 117 -8.33 -7.67 -1.14
CA PRO A 117 -8.73 -6.98 -2.35
C PRO A 117 -8.58 -7.86 -3.58
N GLU A 118 -9.24 -7.49 -4.66
CA GLU A 118 -8.93 -8.07 -5.96
C GLU A 118 -7.53 -7.65 -6.38
N TYR A 119 -6.80 -8.62 -6.91
CA TYR A 119 -5.48 -8.43 -7.49
C TYR A 119 -5.54 -8.91 -8.93
N ASP A 120 -5.72 -7.96 -9.86
CA ASP A 120 -5.86 -8.26 -11.27
C ASP A 120 -4.48 -8.32 -11.94
N VAL A 121 -4.17 -9.48 -12.49
CA VAL A 121 -2.95 -9.74 -13.26
C VAL A 121 -3.26 -10.04 -14.73
N SER A 122 -4.46 -9.74 -15.19
CA SER A 122 -4.91 -10.04 -16.55
C SER A 122 -4.09 -9.34 -17.63
N SER A 123 -3.46 -8.22 -17.32
CA SER A 123 -2.55 -7.51 -18.22
C SER A 123 -1.22 -8.22 -18.45
N HIS A 124 -0.82 -9.14 -17.55
CA HIS A 124 0.42 -9.88 -17.66
C HIS A 124 0.21 -11.13 -18.52
N LYS A 125 0.92 -11.23 -19.64
CA LYS A 125 0.95 -12.44 -20.44
C LYS A 125 1.70 -13.54 -19.70
N TYR A 126 1.36 -14.78 -19.97
CA TYR A 126 2.04 -15.93 -19.39
C TYR A 126 2.05 -17.11 -20.33
N HIS A 127 3.01 -18.02 -20.12
CA HIS A 127 3.06 -19.34 -20.73
C HIS A 127 3.31 -20.41 -19.66
N TYR A 128 3.15 -21.68 -20.04
CA TYR A 128 3.39 -22.78 -19.11
C TYR A 128 4.69 -23.48 -19.46
N GLU A 129 5.56 -23.63 -18.48
CA GLU A 129 6.76 -24.45 -18.58
C GLU A 129 6.67 -25.70 -17.72
N ASN A 130 7.30 -26.78 -18.17
CA ASN A 130 7.49 -27.97 -17.36
C ASN A 130 8.54 -27.66 -16.29
N ASN A 131 8.14 -27.57 -15.04
CA ASN A 131 9.09 -27.40 -13.94
C ASN A 131 9.56 -28.76 -13.45
N PRO A 132 10.82 -29.19 -13.74
CA PRO A 132 11.35 -30.47 -13.32
C PRO A 132 11.75 -30.51 -11.84
N ARG A 133 11.67 -29.42 -11.12
CA ARG A 133 12.09 -29.35 -9.71
C ARG A 133 10.92 -29.71 -8.78
N PRO A 134 10.94 -30.88 -8.10
CA PRO A 134 10.02 -31.13 -7.02
C PRO A 134 10.29 -30.10 -5.91
N ARG A 135 9.31 -29.27 -5.58
CA ARG A 135 9.43 -28.36 -4.42
C ARG A 135 9.24 -29.18 -3.14
N LYS A 136 10.31 -29.82 -2.67
CA LYS A 136 10.40 -30.25 -1.27
C LYS A 136 10.82 -29.03 -0.45
N THR A 137 9.87 -28.36 0.16
CA THR A 137 10.16 -27.41 1.23
C THR A 137 9.35 -27.80 2.44
N GLU A 138 10.01 -27.93 3.61
CA GLU A 138 9.37 -28.21 4.89
C GLU A 138 8.29 -27.18 5.26
N VAL A 139 8.40 -25.98 4.70
CA VAL A 139 7.47 -24.88 4.92
C VAL A 139 6.13 -25.11 4.22
N TYR A 140 6.11 -25.78 3.06
CA TYR A 140 4.88 -26.05 2.32
C TYR A 140 4.61 -27.57 2.31
N LYS A 141 3.87 -28.04 3.30
CA LYS A 141 3.52 -29.47 3.55
C LYS A 141 2.70 -30.16 2.45
N LYS A 142 2.92 -29.88 1.17
CA LYS A 142 2.30 -30.64 0.07
C LYS A 142 3.38 -31.30 -0.77
N GLU A 143 3.59 -32.59 -0.51
CA GLU A 143 4.23 -33.46 -1.49
C GLU A 143 3.28 -33.63 -2.67
N SER A 144 3.65 -33.16 -3.84
CA SER A 144 3.02 -33.57 -5.08
C SER A 144 4.11 -34.09 -6.01
N ASN A 145 4.12 -35.39 -6.20
CA ASN A 145 4.95 -36.07 -7.23
C ASN A 145 4.42 -35.81 -8.66
N LYS A 146 3.45 -34.94 -8.86
CA LYS A 146 2.94 -34.56 -10.17
C LYS A 146 3.89 -33.54 -10.81
N LYS A 147 4.25 -33.80 -12.09
CA LYS A 147 4.90 -32.79 -12.94
C LYS A 147 3.99 -31.56 -12.96
N ILE A 148 4.33 -30.54 -12.20
CA ILE A 148 3.55 -29.31 -12.12
C ILE A 148 4.03 -28.40 -13.24
N LYS A 149 3.12 -28.05 -14.14
CA LYS A 149 3.38 -26.97 -15.10
C LYS A 149 3.46 -25.66 -14.31
N ALA A 150 4.61 -25.01 -14.39
CA ALA A 150 4.79 -23.68 -13.82
C ALA A 150 4.23 -22.63 -14.78
N LYS A 151 3.49 -21.69 -14.25
CA LYS A 151 3.02 -20.52 -14.97
C LYS A 151 4.13 -19.45 -14.91
N ILE A 152 4.70 -19.13 -16.05
CA ILE A 152 5.76 -18.12 -16.18
C ILE A 152 5.14 -16.89 -16.82
N TYR A 153 5.28 -15.74 -16.16
CA TYR A 153 4.82 -14.47 -16.68
C TYR A 153 5.94 -13.82 -17.49
N GLU A 154 5.63 -13.32 -18.70
CA GLU A 154 6.58 -12.68 -19.61
C GLU A 154 7.09 -11.36 -18.99
N ASP A 155 6.17 -10.55 -18.44
CA ASP A 155 6.53 -9.46 -17.54
C ASP A 155 6.41 -9.98 -16.10
N PRO A 156 7.47 -9.93 -15.29
CA PRO A 156 7.39 -10.38 -13.91
C PRO A 156 6.23 -9.70 -13.16
N LEU A 157 5.52 -10.46 -12.32
CA LEU A 157 4.49 -9.87 -11.47
C LEU A 157 5.10 -8.81 -10.54
N PRO A 158 4.35 -7.75 -10.21
CA PRO A 158 4.82 -6.70 -9.32
C PRO A 158 5.35 -7.25 -8.00
N THR A 159 6.42 -6.66 -7.51
CA THR A 159 7.03 -6.98 -6.22
C THR A 159 6.60 -5.97 -5.16
N SER A 160 6.96 -6.23 -3.90
CA SER A 160 6.68 -5.30 -2.80
C SER A 160 7.58 -4.05 -2.78
N VAL A 161 8.57 -3.97 -3.66
CA VAL A 161 9.40 -2.77 -3.81
C VAL A 161 8.98 -2.06 -5.09
N LEU A 162 8.50 -0.84 -4.95
CA LEU A 162 8.16 0.04 -6.05
C LEU A 162 9.41 0.88 -6.37
N PRO A 163 9.99 0.76 -7.58
CA PRO A 163 11.16 1.54 -7.97
C PRO A 163 10.81 3.03 -8.02
N PRO A 164 11.82 3.92 -7.94
CA PRO A 164 11.61 5.32 -8.17
C PRO A 164 11.05 5.53 -9.59
N GLN A 165 10.16 6.49 -9.74
CA GLN A 165 9.71 6.88 -11.08
C GLN A 165 10.91 7.40 -11.86
N GLU A 166 11.08 6.94 -13.10
CA GLU A 166 12.00 7.57 -14.03
C GLU A 166 11.54 9.02 -14.19
N ASP A 167 12.46 9.96 -13.95
CA ASP A 167 12.21 11.37 -14.26
C ASP A 167 12.01 11.44 -15.78
N HIS A 168 10.76 11.39 -16.25
CA HIS A 168 10.47 11.84 -17.59
C HIS A 168 10.87 13.31 -17.61
N GLU A 169 11.98 13.59 -18.28
CA GLU A 169 12.38 14.97 -18.59
C GLU A 169 11.14 15.66 -19.15
N LEU A 170 10.55 16.52 -18.33
CA LEU A 170 9.59 17.50 -18.83
C LEU A 170 10.43 18.44 -19.70
N VAL A 171 10.51 18.11 -20.98
CA VAL A 171 10.99 19.04 -21.99
C VAL A 171 9.96 20.17 -22.04
N TYR A 172 10.29 21.29 -21.39
CA TYR A 172 9.55 22.55 -21.49
C TYR A 172 9.88 23.22 -22.81
#